data_2495596cd8736c98730f8c7a7321074e
#
_entry.id   2495596cd8736c98730f8c7a7321074e
#
_cell.length_a   1.000
_cell.length_b   1.000
_cell.length_c   1.000
_cell.angle_alpha   90.00
_cell.angle_beta   90.00
_cell.angle_gamma   90.00
#
_symmetry.space_group_name_H-M   'P 1'
#
loop_
_entity.id
_entity.type
_entity.pdbx_description
1 polymer ?
#
loop_
_entity_poly.entity_id
_entity_poly.type
_entity_poly.pdbx_seq_one_letter_code
_entity_poly.pdbx_strand_id
1 'polypeptide(L)'
;MPLAALCCLVAAPPAYAVVVRDDVPDAKYRVAESEFPALVDLPGEGQGVLIDKRWVVTAAHATQGYTLDQVRIAGQWRKVARLVLHPQVNLPSKDALALKGDAAPLMAALAAMHDVALIELAEPVEDVSPVQLYRKQDEAGKVAEIYGRGATGNGKVGEYPNTPHRGELRRAYNWVTAAHDQWLDYRFDCGADALPLEGVLGDGDSGGPLLIQDGGVWKLAGLADWKHWSGDLAKFRPGICGQDFSNSRISYYAAWIDQVIAGE
;
A
#
# COMPACT_ATOMS: atom_id res chain seq x y z
N MET A 1 -58.07 1.31 -3.33
CA MET A 1 -56.98 0.83 -2.46
C MET A 1 -55.66 1.10 -3.19
N PRO A 2 -54.79 2.00 -2.74
CA PRO A 2 -53.49 2.21 -3.38
C PRO A 2 -52.48 1.18 -2.87
N LEU A 3 -51.83 0.48 -3.81
CA LEU A 3 -50.67 -0.40 -3.54
C LEU A 3 -49.48 0.47 -3.14
N ALA A 4 -49.02 0.35 -1.91
CA ALA A 4 -47.78 0.94 -1.48
C ALA A 4 -46.64 0.07 -2.02
N ALA A 5 -45.85 0.60 -2.96
CA ALA A 5 -44.64 -0.01 -3.42
C ALA A 5 -43.57 0.11 -2.31
N LEU A 6 -43.20 -1.03 -1.69
CA LEU A 6 -42.13 -1.14 -0.74
C LEU A 6 -40.82 -1.10 -1.53
N CYS A 7 -40.16 0.08 -1.61
CA CYS A 7 -38.79 0.18 -2.11
C CYS A 7 -37.83 -0.49 -1.10
N CYS A 8 -37.43 -1.73 -1.37
CA CYS A 8 -36.30 -2.32 -0.70
C CYS A 8 -35.04 -1.56 -1.12
N LEU A 9 -34.56 -0.67 -0.26
CA LEU A 9 -33.16 -0.17 -0.35
C LEU A 9 -32.22 -1.38 -0.15
N VAL A 10 -31.73 -1.91 -1.24
CA VAL A 10 -30.57 -2.82 -1.21
C VAL A 10 -29.39 -1.94 -0.82
N ALA A 11 -28.99 -1.98 0.44
CA ALA A 11 -27.73 -1.38 0.87
C ALA A 11 -26.63 -2.11 0.09
N ALA A 12 -25.91 -1.39 -0.77
CA ALA A 12 -24.69 -1.91 -1.39
C ALA A 12 -23.76 -2.35 -0.26
N PRO A 13 -23.12 -3.54 -0.37
CA PRO A 13 -22.14 -3.93 0.63
C PRO A 13 -21.06 -2.86 0.71
N PRO A 14 -20.64 -2.46 1.90
CA PRO A 14 -19.60 -1.47 2.05
C PRO A 14 -18.32 -1.96 1.34
N ALA A 15 -17.76 -1.13 0.48
CA ALA A 15 -16.47 -1.35 -0.13
C ALA A 15 -15.38 -1.02 0.91
N TYR A 16 -14.38 -1.87 1.05
CA TYR A 16 -13.44 -1.86 2.18
C TYR A 16 -11.98 -1.80 1.71
N ALA A 17 -11.10 -1.20 2.51
CA ALA A 17 -9.65 -1.16 2.34
C ALA A 17 -8.97 -1.20 3.71
N VAL A 18 -7.70 -1.64 3.80
CA VAL A 18 -6.92 -1.80 5.03
C VAL A 18 -7.52 -2.88 5.97
N VAL A 19 -6.67 -3.74 6.49
CA VAL A 19 -7.06 -4.71 7.54
C VAL A 19 -6.89 -4.04 8.89
N VAL A 20 -7.95 -4.06 9.70
CA VAL A 20 -8.07 -3.25 10.92
C VAL A 20 -8.16 -4.13 12.18
N ARG A 21 -8.04 -3.55 13.34
CA ARG A 21 -8.30 -4.23 14.61
C ARG A 21 -9.75 -4.69 14.67
N ASP A 22 -9.99 -5.89 15.22
CA ASP A 22 -11.34 -6.46 15.36
C ASP A 22 -12.14 -5.84 16.53
N ASP A 23 -11.47 -5.18 17.47
CA ASP A 23 -12.07 -4.50 18.61
C ASP A 23 -12.34 -3.01 18.38
N VAL A 24 -12.01 -2.48 17.18
CA VAL A 24 -12.25 -1.08 16.79
C VAL A 24 -13.24 -1.03 15.62
N PRO A 25 -14.33 -0.25 15.72
CA PRO A 25 -15.27 -0.12 14.62
C PRO A 25 -14.61 0.37 13.32
N ASP A 26 -14.81 -0.33 12.23
CA ASP A 26 -14.25 -0.04 10.89
C ASP A 26 -14.50 1.42 10.44
N ALA A 27 -15.66 2.00 10.78
CA ALA A 27 -15.97 3.38 10.46
C ALA A 27 -14.99 4.42 11.00
N LYS A 28 -14.18 4.08 12.03
CA LYS A 28 -13.16 4.99 12.58
C LYS A 28 -11.92 5.10 11.69
N TYR A 29 -11.70 4.12 10.83
CA TYR A 29 -10.58 4.12 9.88
C TYR A 29 -10.91 4.84 8.57
N ARG A 30 -12.20 4.99 8.24
CA ARG A 30 -12.64 5.61 7.00
C ARG A 30 -12.36 7.09 7.01
N VAL A 31 -11.77 7.58 5.94
CA VAL A 31 -11.45 8.99 5.74
C VAL A 31 -11.88 9.47 4.36
N ALA A 32 -12.07 10.78 4.21
CA ALA A 32 -12.38 11.35 2.90
C ALA A 32 -11.18 11.20 1.94
N GLU A 33 -11.42 11.08 0.65
CA GLU A 33 -10.36 11.02 -0.38
C GLU A 33 -9.44 12.26 -0.33
N SER A 34 -9.97 13.39 0.12
CA SER A 34 -9.23 14.64 0.29
C SER A 34 -8.20 14.61 1.43
N GLU A 35 -8.22 13.61 2.31
CA GLU A 35 -7.21 13.47 3.38
C GLU A 35 -5.84 13.08 2.80
N PHE A 36 -5.83 12.34 1.68
CA PHE A 36 -4.59 11.99 1.00
C PHE A 36 -4.74 12.05 -0.53
N PRO A 37 -4.88 13.26 -1.11
CA PRO A 37 -5.15 13.43 -2.55
C PRO A 37 -4.00 12.98 -3.45
N ALA A 38 -2.78 12.83 -2.91
CA ALA A 38 -1.61 12.34 -3.63
C ALA A 38 -1.58 10.81 -3.82
N LEU A 39 -2.60 10.09 -3.30
CA LEU A 39 -2.76 8.68 -3.59
C LEU A 39 -3.09 8.48 -5.07
N VAL A 40 -2.40 7.52 -5.67
CA VAL A 40 -2.55 7.18 -7.08
C VAL A 40 -3.14 5.79 -7.21
N ASP A 41 -4.26 5.65 -7.90
CA ASP A 41 -4.81 4.34 -8.26
C ASP A 41 -4.21 3.88 -9.60
N LEU A 42 -3.62 2.70 -9.64
CA LEU A 42 -3.13 2.08 -10.87
C LEU A 42 -4.27 1.36 -11.61
N PRO A 43 -4.25 1.20 -12.95
CA PRO A 43 -5.37 0.61 -13.71
C PRO A 43 -5.65 -0.85 -13.36
N GLY A 44 -4.63 -1.64 -13.03
CA GLY A 44 -4.75 -3.00 -12.52
C GLY A 44 -5.18 -3.02 -11.06
N GLU A 45 -4.40 -3.65 -10.24
CA GLU A 45 -4.43 -3.54 -8.79
C GLU A 45 -3.21 -2.76 -8.31
N GLY A 46 -3.31 -2.16 -7.12
CA GLY A 46 -2.22 -1.43 -6.53
C GLY A 46 -2.38 0.08 -6.61
N GLN A 47 -1.47 0.71 -5.95
CA GLN A 47 -1.45 2.14 -5.68
C GLN A 47 -0.06 2.71 -5.91
N GLY A 48 0.04 4.01 -5.85
CA GLY A 48 1.29 4.75 -5.85
C GLY A 48 1.12 6.08 -5.14
N VAL A 49 2.18 6.87 -5.10
CA VAL A 49 2.19 8.19 -4.47
C VAL A 49 2.79 9.21 -5.42
N LEU A 50 2.10 10.32 -5.62
CA LEU A 50 2.62 11.48 -6.33
C LEU A 50 3.73 12.15 -5.50
N ILE A 51 4.97 12.11 -5.97
CA ILE A 51 6.15 12.63 -5.25
C ILE A 51 6.78 13.87 -5.93
N ASP A 52 6.42 14.13 -7.16
CA ASP A 52 6.75 15.32 -7.93
C ASP A 52 5.58 15.62 -8.88
N LYS A 53 5.49 16.82 -9.45
CA LYS A 53 4.40 17.18 -10.36
C LYS A 53 4.22 16.21 -11.54
N ARG A 54 5.28 15.52 -11.95
CA ARG A 54 5.28 14.55 -13.06
C ARG A 54 5.61 13.13 -12.63
N TRP A 55 5.88 12.87 -11.36
CA TRP A 55 6.40 11.58 -10.94
C TRP A 55 5.58 10.94 -9.82
N VAL A 56 5.24 9.70 -10.08
CA VAL A 56 4.61 8.80 -9.11
C VAL A 56 5.59 7.69 -8.77
N VAL A 57 5.76 7.37 -7.50
CA VAL A 57 6.48 6.19 -7.04
C VAL A 57 5.49 5.10 -6.66
N THR A 58 5.82 3.84 -6.96
CA THR A 58 5.01 2.65 -6.66
C THR A 58 5.88 1.41 -6.51
N ALA A 59 5.31 0.28 -6.08
CA ALA A 59 5.94 -1.03 -6.15
C ALA A 59 6.00 -1.52 -7.62
N ALA A 60 7.13 -2.08 -8.04
CA ALA A 60 7.31 -2.55 -9.41
C ALA A 60 6.33 -3.69 -9.76
N HIS A 61 6.06 -4.60 -8.81
CA HIS A 61 5.10 -5.68 -9.04
C HIS A 61 3.69 -5.17 -9.32
N ALA A 62 3.31 -4.03 -8.74
CA ALA A 62 2.00 -3.41 -8.96
C ALA A 62 1.82 -2.85 -10.38
N THR A 63 2.90 -2.76 -11.17
CA THR A 63 2.84 -2.28 -12.57
C THR A 63 2.75 -3.42 -13.60
N GLN A 64 2.69 -4.68 -13.15
CA GLN A 64 2.75 -5.84 -14.04
C GLN A 64 1.37 -6.38 -14.42
N GLY A 65 1.33 -7.09 -15.56
CA GLY A 65 0.15 -7.85 -15.97
C GLY A 65 -0.92 -7.05 -16.73
N TYR A 66 -0.70 -5.75 -16.96
CA TYR A 66 -1.60 -4.87 -17.72
C TYR A 66 -0.82 -3.75 -18.43
N THR A 67 -1.49 -3.02 -19.31
CA THR A 67 -0.91 -1.84 -19.96
C THR A 67 -1.09 -0.62 -19.08
N LEU A 68 0.01 0.07 -18.77
CA LEU A 68 0.03 1.25 -17.90
C LEU A 68 0.03 2.53 -18.73
N ASP A 69 -1.11 2.84 -19.38
CA ASP A 69 -1.26 4.04 -20.21
C ASP A 69 -1.73 5.26 -19.42
N GLN A 70 -2.38 5.05 -18.29
CA GLN A 70 -2.92 6.11 -17.42
C GLN A 70 -3.03 5.63 -15.97
N VAL A 71 -3.02 6.60 -15.06
CA VAL A 71 -3.27 6.41 -13.62
C VAL A 71 -4.33 7.38 -13.15
N ARG A 72 -4.96 7.13 -12.00
CA ARG A 72 -5.98 8.02 -11.45
C ARG A 72 -5.45 8.73 -10.21
N ILE A 73 -5.51 10.06 -10.20
CA ILE A 73 -5.06 10.93 -9.10
C ILE A 73 -6.18 11.90 -8.75
N ALA A 74 -6.59 11.98 -7.49
CA ALA A 74 -7.69 12.82 -7.03
C ALA A 74 -8.95 12.71 -7.92
N GLY A 75 -9.31 11.48 -8.31
CA GLY A 75 -10.47 11.22 -9.15
C GLY A 75 -10.29 11.45 -10.65
N GLN A 76 -9.14 11.99 -11.10
CA GLN A 76 -8.89 12.32 -12.51
C GLN A 76 -7.88 11.38 -13.14
N TRP A 77 -8.15 10.95 -14.40
CA TRP A 77 -7.22 10.15 -15.18
C TRP A 77 -6.09 11.01 -15.73
N ARG A 78 -4.84 10.55 -15.53
CA ARG A 78 -3.60 11.19 -15.99
C ARG A 78 -2.85 10.23 -16.89
N LYS A 79 -2.45 10.69 -18.09
CA LYS A 79 -1.68 9.88 -19.03
C LYS A 79 -0.27 9.62 -18.51
N VAL A 80 0.20 8.39 -18.71
CA VAL A 80 1.57 7.97 -18.43
C VAL A 80 2.44 8.22 -19.67
N ALA A 81 3.61 8.81 -19.48
CA ALA A 81 4.62 8.98 -20.52
C ALA A 81 5.54 7.76 -20.58
N ARG A 82 6.01 7.29 -19.42
CA ARG A 82 6.86 6.10 -19.31
C ARG A 82 6.86 5.51 -17.91
N LEU A 83 7.24 4.23 -17.85
CA LEU A 83 7.54 3.50 -16.62
C LEU A 83 9.05 3.30 -16.51
N VAL A 84 9.62 3.59 -15.34
CA VAL A 84 11.05 3.36 -15.04
C VAL A 84 11.13 2.39 -13.87
N LEU A 85 11.60 1.18 -14.14
CA LEU A 85 11.87 0.19 -13.09
C LEU A 85 13.25 0.45 -12.48
N HIS A 86 13.40 0.20 -11.18
CA HIS A 86 14.73 0.23 -10.56
C HIS A 86 15.63 -0.80 -11.26
N PRO A 87 16.91 -0.49 -11.55
CA PRO A 87 17.79 -1.39 -12.33
C PRO A 87 17.99 -2.78 -11.74
N GLN A 88 17.78 -2.93 -10.45
CA GLN A 88 17.90 -4.20 -9.73
C GLN A 88 16.56 -4.90 -9.48
N VAL A 89 15.47 -4.50 -10.15
CA VAL A 89 14.17 -5.19 -10.01
C VAL A 89 14.32 -6.67 -10.35
N ASN A 90 13.95 -7.52 -9.39
CA ASN A 90 14.08 -8.97 -9.47
C ASN A 90 12.88 -9.66 -8.79
N LEU A 91 11.71 -9.49 -9.37
CA LEU A 91 10.46 -10.03 -8.81
C LEU A 91 10.43 -11.56 -8.87
N PRO A 92 9.84 -12.23 -7.86
CA PRO A 92 9.63 -13.67 -7.88
C PRO A 92 8.84 -14.11 -9.12
N SER A 93 9.14 -15.28 -9.65
CA SER A 93 8.39 -15.85 -10.77
C SER A 93 6.95 -16.19 -10.36
N LYS A 94 6.04 -16.29 -11.35
CA LYS A 94 4.65 -16.71 -11.09
C LYS A 94 4.57 -18.08 -10.42
N ASP A 95 5.49 -18.99 -10.73
CA ASP A 95 5.54 -20.32 -10.10
C ASP A 95 5.98 -20.24 -8.63
N ALA A 96 6.90 -19.32 -8.30
CA ALA A 96 7.30 -19.06 -6.91
C ALA A 96 6.17 -18.44 -6.09
N LEU A 97 5.30 -17.66 -6.72
CA LEU A 97 4.11 -17.04 -6.11
C LEU A 97 2.91 -18.01 -6.02
N ALA A 98 2.99 -19.21 -6.58
CA ALA A 98 1.96 -20.23 -6.42
C ALA A 98 1.93 -20.72 -4.96
N LEU A 99 0.98 -20.23 -4.16
CA LEU A 99 0.85 -20.45 -2.71
C LEU A 99 0.76 -21.94 -2.32
N LYS A 100 1.87 -22.69 -2.50
CA LYS A 100 1.98 -24.13 -2.24
C LYS A 100 3.32 -24.47 -1.59
N GLY A 101 3.27 -25.41 -0.65
CA GLY A 101 4.46 -25.91 0.03
C GLY A 101 4.99 -24.98 1.11
N ASP A 102 6.27 -25.14 1.45
CA ASP A 102 6.92 -24.35 2.49
C ASP A 102 7.13 -22.88 2.06
N ALA A 103 6.81 -21.96 2.94
CA ALA A 103 6.96 -20.53 2.70
C ALA A 103 8.42 -20.05 2.63
N ALA A 104 9.37 -20.76 3.26
CA ALA A 104 10.74 -20.25 3.41
C ALA A 104 11.43 -19.88 2.08
N PRO A 105 11.33 -20.67 0.98
CA PRO A 105 11.92 -20.25 -0.30
C PRO A 105 11.30 -18.98 -0.87
N LEU A 106 9.97 -18.81 -0.75
CA LEU A 106 9.28 -17.60 -1.21
C LEU A 106 9.69 -16.40 -0.37
N MET A 107 9.70 -16.52 0.96
CA MET A 107 10.12 -15.45 1.85
C MET A 107 11.56 -15.01 1.58
N ALA A 108 12.47 -15.93 1.31
CA ALA A 108 13.84 -15.60 0.93
C ALA A 108 13.92 -14.84 -0.41
N ALA A 109 13.09 -15.22 -1.39
CA ALA A 109 13.03 -14.53 -2.67
C ALA A 109 12.45 -13.11 -2.53
N LEU A 110 11.37 -12.93 -1.73
CA LEU A 110 10.78 -11.63 -1.44
C LEU A 110 11.75 -10.72 -0.68
N ALA A 111 12.44 -11.24 0.32
CA ALA A 111 13.43 -10.46 1.08
C ALA A 111 14.61 -9.97 0.23
N ALA A 112 14.97 -10.70 -0.83
CA ALA A 112 16.07 -10.36 -1.73
C ALA A 112 15.64 -9.46 -2.92
N MET A 113 14.34 -9.17 -3.08
CA MET A 113 13.88 -8.39 -4.25
C MET A 113 14.10 -6.89 -4.06
N HIS A 114 14.21 -6.18 -5.19
CA HIS A 114 14.08 -4.75 -5.28
C HIS A 114 12.77 -4.45 -6.01
N ASP A 115 11.80 -3.90 -5.29
CA ASP A 115 10.42 -3.75 -5.79
C ASP A 115 9.98 -2.30 -5.78
N VAL A 116 10.61 -1.49 -6.61
CA VAL A 116 10.27 -0.07 -6.76
C VAL A 116 10.28 0.34 -8.23
N ALA A 117 9.31 1.18 -8.58
CA ALA A 117 9.17 1.77 -9.90
C ALA A 117 8.76 3.24 -9.82
N LEU A 118 9.12 4.00 -10.85
CA LEU A 118 8.67 5.37 -11.07
C LEU A 118 7.83 5.45 -12.34
N ILE A 119 6.73 6.18 -12.27
CA ILE A 119 5.84 6.45 -13.39
C ILE A 119 5.96 7.94 -13.72
N GLU A 120 6.43 8.25 -14.92
CA GLU A 120 6.42 9.63 -15.44
C GLU A 120 5.07 9.92 -16.08
N LEU A 121 4.44 11.03 -15.67
CA LEU A 121 3.20 11.52 -16.25
C LEU A 121 3.48 12.38 -17.47
N ALA A 122 2.64 12.26 -18.51
CA ALA A 122 2.78 13.05 -19.74
C ALA A 122 2.64 14.56 -19.50
N GLU A 123 1.79 14.95 -18.54
CA GLU A 123 1.56 16.32 -18.14
C GLU A 123 1.73 16.50 -16.62
N PRO A 124 2.18 17.67 -16.16
CA PRO A 124 2.30 17.94 -14.73
C PRO A 124 0.92 17.99 -14.06
N VAL A 125 0.85 17.50 -12.83
CA VAL A 125 -0.30 17.60 -11.94
C VAL A 125 -0.20 18.93 -11.18
N GLU A 126 -1.12 19.85 -11.45
CA GLU A 126 -1.10 21.20 -10.85
C GLU A 126 -2.11 21.33 -9.70
N ASP A 127 -3.07 20.43 -9.62
CA ASP A 127 -4.21 20.46 -8.69
C ASP A 127 -3.99 19.59 -7.43
N VAL A 128 -2.86 18.86 -7.35
CA VAL A 128 -2.50 18.04 -6.20
C VAL A 128 -1.04 18.33 -5.81
N SER A 129 -0.81 18.57 -4.53
CA SER A 129 0.55 18.75 -4.01
C SER A 129 1.26 17.41 -3.84
N PRO A 130 2.47 17.24 -4.41
CA PRO A 130 3.28 16.05 -4.19
C PRO A 130 3.68 15.86 -2.74
N VAL A 131 3.86 14.59 -2.33
CA VAL A 131 4.34 14.21 -1.00
C VAL A 131 5.86 14.24 -0.96
N GLN A 132 6.43 14.86 0.06
CA GLN A 132 7.88 14.86 0.27
C GLN A 132 8.38 13.47 0.69
N LEU A 133 9.58 13.10 0.24
CA LEU A 133 10.24 11.85 0.65
C LEU A 133 10.83 11.99 2.06
N TYR A 134 10.67 10.94 2.86
CA TYR A 134 11.40 10.77 4.11
C TYR A 134 12.82 10.28 3.78
N ARG A 135 13.84 11.08 4.13
CA ARG A 135 15.23 10.84 3.70
C ARG A 135 16.15 10.41 4.85
N LYS A 136 15.64 10.42 6.09
CA LYS A 136 16.41 10.00 7.25
C LYS A 136 16.42 8.48 7.36
N GLN A 137 17.50 7.95 7.91
CA GLN A 137 17.65 6.50 8.14
C GLN A 137 17.41 6.15 9.62
N ASP A 138 16.40 6.78 10.22
CA ASP A 138 16.03 6.65 11.64
C ASP A 138 14.54 6.28 11.79
N GLU A 139 14.02 5.47 10.86
CA GLU A 139 12.60 5.12 10.77
C GLU A 139 12.15 4.18 11.89
N ALA A 140 13.04 3.27 12.34
CA ALA A 140 12.72 2.29 13.37
C ALA A 140 12.27 2.97 14.68
N GLY A 141 11.21 2.43 15.29
CA GLY A 141 10.59 2.96 16.50
C GLY A 141 9.70 4.18 16.29
N LYS A 142 9.44 4.59 15.04
CA LYS A 142 8.50 5.68 14.73
C LYS A 142 7.11 5.15 14.40
N VAL A 143 6.11 5.96 14.70
CA VAL A 143 4.74 5.72 14.23
C VAL A 143 4.67 6.05 12.75
N ALA A 144 4.16 5.10 11.99
CA ALA A 144 3.79 5.26 10.59
C ALA A 144 2.29 5.50 10.45
N GLU A 145 1.90 6.35 9.51
CA GLU A 145 0.53 6.51 9.02
C GLU A 145 0.44 5.86 7.66
N ILE A 146 -0.58 5.04 7.44
CA ILE A 146 -0.81 4.31 6.19
C ILE A 146 -2.19 4.64 5.62
N TYR A 147 -2.27 4.69 4.30
CA TYR A 147 -3.52 4.87 3.56
C TYR A 147 -3.68 3.76 2.52
N GLY A 148 -4.91 3.28 2.35
CA GLY A 148 -5.18 2.23 1.38
C GLY A 148 -6.64 2.17 0.95
N ARG A 149 -6.87 1.44 -0.17
CA ARG A 149 -8.17 1.14 -0.78
C ARG A 149 -8.30 -0.32 -1.23
N GLY A 150 -7.34 -1.15 -0.87
CA GLY A 150 -7.27 -2.57 -1.24
C GLY A 150 -8.27 -3.44 -0.47
N ALA A 151 -7.91 -4.69 -0.25
CA ALA A 151 -8.71 -5.62 0.52
C ALA A 151 -8.83 -5.20 1.98
N THR A 152 -9.97 -5.52 2.59
CA THR A 152 -10.19 -5.32 4.02
C THR A 152 -10.35 -6.62 4.76
N GLY A 153 -10.30 -6.49 6.07
CA GLY A 153 -10.51 -7.58 7.01
C GLY A 153 -10.32 -7.11 8.42
N ASN A 154 -10.09 -8.04 9.31
CA ASN A 154 -9.69 -7.70 10.68
C ASN A 154 -8.65 -8.69 11.21
N GLY A 155 -7.94 -8.28 12.24
CA GLY A 155 -6.84 -9.05 12.81
C GLY A 155 -7.21 -10.46 13.30
N LYS A 156 -8.48 -10.74 13.57
CA LYS A 156 -8.96 -12.05 14.02
C LYS A 156 -9.10 -13.06 12.88
N VAL A 157 -9.59 -12.61 11.72
CA VAL A 157 -9.89 -13.51 10.59
C VAL A 157 -8.97 -13.28 9.39
N GLY A 158 -8.20 -12.20 9.37
CA GLY A 158 -7.42 -11.76 8.22
C GLY A 158 -8.27 -11.01 7.21
N GLU A 159 -7.80 -10.93 5.98
CA GLU A 159 -8.54 -10.34 4.87
C GLU A 159 -9.81 -11.13 4.56
N TYR A 160 -10.90 -10.40 4.29
CA TYR A 160 -12.15 -11.03 3.86
C TYR A 160 -12.04 -11.46 2.39
N PRO A 161 -12.46 -12.69 2.05
CA PRO A 161 -12.43 -13.16 0.67
C PRO A 161 -13.37 -12.31 -0.22
N ASN A 162 -12.95 -12.09 -1.47
CA ASN A 162 -13.74 -11.39 -2.49
C ASN A 162 -14.13 -9.94 -2.12
N THR A 163 -13.34 -9.27 -1.30
CA THR A 163 -13.55 -7.84 -1.05
C THR A 163 -13.24 -7.04 -2.32
N PRO A 164 -14.09 -6.05 -2.67
CA PRO A 164 -13.77 -5.17 -3.78
C PRO A 164 -12.49 -4.39 -3.48
N HIS A 165 -11.56 -4.38 -4.41
CA HIS A 165 -10.45 -3.43 -4.38
C HIS A 165 -10.95 -2.05 -4.82
N ARG A 166 -10.33 -0.96 -4.35
CA ARG A 166 -10.72 0.45 -4.56
C ARG A 166 -12.02 0.86 -3.87
N GLY A 167 -12.16 0.38 -2.66
CA GLY A 167 -13.21 0.83 -1.76
C GLY A 167 -13.01 2.25 -1.21
N GLU A 168 -13.68 2.55 -0.11
CA GLU A 168 -13.48 3.78 0.64
C GLU A 168 -12.04 3.87 1.16
N LEU A 169 -11.45 5.07 1.08
CA LEU A 169 -10.12 5.33 1.64
C LEU A 169 -10.12 5.11 3.14
N ARG A 170 -9.14 4.39 3.63
CA ARG A 170 -8.89 4.23 5.07
C ARG A 170 -7.51 4.73 5.43
N ARG A 171 -7.43 5.19 6.67
CA ARG A 171 -6.20 5.55 7.34
C ARG A 171 -6.03 4.67 8.57
N ALA A 172 -4.84 4.14 8.75
CA ALA A 172 -4.45 3.42 9.95
C ALA A 172 -3.04 3.80 10.36
N TYR A 173 -2.60 3.30 11.50
CA TYR A 173 -1.28 3.56 12.05
C TYR A 173 -0.60 2.24 12.39
N ASN A 174 0.72 2.25 12.42
CA ASN A 174 1.51 1.13 12.90
C ASN A 174 2.88 1.61 13.39
N TRP A 175 3.60 0.77 14.14
CA TRP A 175 4.97 1.03 14.53
C TRP A 175 5.94 0.47 13.50
N VAL A 176 6.91 1.25 13.04
CA VAL A 176 8.04 0.70 12.31
C VAL A 176 8.89 -0.08 13.28
N THR A 177 8.85 -1.40 13.20
CA THR A 177 9.58 -2.30 14.12
C THR A 177 11.04 -2.48 13.72
N ALA A 178 11.35 -2.42 12.41
CA ALA A 178 12.70 -2.50 11.89
C ALA A 178 12.87 -1.65 10.61
N ALA A 179 14.10 -1.19 10.39
CA ALA A 179 14.54 -0.53 9.17
C ALA A 179 15.92 -1.09 8.80
N HIS A 180 15.99 -1.83 7.72
CA HIS A 180 17.22 -2.49 7.29
C HIS A 180 17.27 -2.58 5.76
N ASP A 181 18.44 -2.39 5.17
CA ASP A 181 18.63 -2.43 3.72
C ASP A 181 17.50 -1.70 2.98
N GLN A 182 16.84 -2.36 2.03
CA GLN A 182 15.74 -1.82 1.25
C GLN A 182 14.36 -1.94 1.93
N TRP A 183 14.26 -2.40 3.19
CA TRP A 183 12.99 -2.72 3.85
C TRP A 183 12.71 -1.88 5.09
N LEU A 184 11.42 -1.57 5.27
CA LEU A 184 10.82 -1.14 6.54
C LEU A 184 9.80 -2.19 6.96
N ASP A 185 9.95 -2.70 8.17
CA ASP A 185 9.02 -3.68 8.71
C ASP A 185 8.11 -3.08 9.76
N TYR A 186 6.90 -3.57 9.82
CA TYR A 186 5.97 -3.35 10.91
C TYR A 186 5.20 -4.64 11.23
N ARG A 187 4.70 -4.74 12.45
CA ARG A 187 3.93 -5.88 12.92
C ARG A 187 2.48 -5.46 13.18
N PHE A 188 1.53 -6.29 12.81
CA PHE A 188 0.14 -6.06 13.15
C PHE A 188 -0.14 -6.50 14.58
N ASP A 189 -0.06 -5.60 15.53
CA ASP A 189 -0.38 -5.85 16.92
C ASP A 189 -1.89 -5.75 17.17
N CYS A 190 -2.37 -6.51 18.14
CA CYS A 190 -3.77 -6.52 18.55
C CYS A 190 -3.87 -6.49 20.07
N GLY A 191 -4.99 -6.02 20.59
CA GLY A 191 -5.19 -5.90 22.03
C GLY A 191 -4.46 -4.72 22.64
N ALA A 192 -3.84 -4.91 23.79
CA ALA A 192 -3.29 -3.83 24.63
C ALA A 192 -2.03 -3.16 24.06
N ASP A 193 -1.26 -3.89 23.24
CA ASP A 193 0.00 -3.41 22.66
C ASP A 193 -0.21 -2.61 21.37
N ALA A 194 -1.40 -2.72 20.77
CA ALA A 194 -1.73 -2.08 19.51
C ALA A 194 -2.00 -0.58 19.67
N LEU A 195 -1.65 0.20 18.63
CA LEU A 195 -2.06 1.60 18.52
C LEU A 195 -3.60 1.73 18.45
N PRO A 196 -4.20 2.87 18.84
CA PRO A 196 -5.66 3.05 18.86
C PRO A 196 -6.36 2.74 17.53
N LEU A 197 -5.75 3.10 16.41
CA LEU A 197 -6.21 2.81 15.05
C LEU A 197 -5.14 2.01 14.29
N GLU A 198 -4.63 0.98 14.93
CA GLU A 198 -3.65 0.13 14.25
C GLU A 198 -4.31 -0.68 13.13
N GLY A 199 -3.55 -0.85 12.05
CA GLY A 199 -3.96 -1.60 10.88
C GLY A 199 -2.79 -1.88 9.97
N VAL A 200 -3.06 -2.67 8.94
CA VAL A 200 -2.07 -3.08 7.94
C VAL A 200 -2.66 -3.01 6.55
N LEU A 201 -1.81 -2.80 5.55
CA LEU A 201 -2.24 -2.75 4.16
C LEU A 201 -2.67 -4.13 3.66
N GLY A 202 -3.80 -4.17 2.94
CA GLY A 202 -4.37 -5.38 2.38
C GLY A 202 -3.95 -5.64 0.93
N ASP A 203 -4.41 -6.74 0.35
CA ASP A 203 -4.20 -7.01 -1.08
C ASP A 203 -4.82 -5.91 -1.92
N GLY A 204 -4.09 -5.45 -2.95
CA GLY A 204 -4.48 -4.29 -3.76
C GLY A 204 -4.02 -2.94 -3.20
N ASP A 205 -3.39 -2.89 -2.01
CA ASP A 205 -2.71 -1.70 -1.50
C ASP A 205 -1.22 -1.63 -1.93
N SER A 206 -0.74 -2.58 -2.71
CA SER A 206 0.64 -2.66 -3.23
C SER A 206 1.11 -1.32 -3.80
N GLY A 207 2.26 -0.82 -3.35
CA GLY A 207 2.78 0.50 -3.70
C GLY A 207 2.10 1.66 -2.96
N GLY A 208 1.13 1.38 -2.08
CA GLY A 208 0.48 2.37 -1.21
C GLY A 208 1.42 2.94 -0.14
N PRO A 209 1.10 4.12 0.41
CA PRO A 209 2.00 4.89 1.24
C PRO A 209 2.11 4.39 2.68
N LEU A 210 3.35 4.37 3.18
CA LEU A 210 3.69 4.43 4.58
C LEU A 210 4.38 5.77 4.83
N LEU A 211 3.81 6.58 5.69
CA LEU A 211 4.28 7.93 5.99
C LEU A 211 4.86 8.01 7.41
N ILE A 212 5.93 8.79 7.59
CA ILE A 212 6.52 9.10 8.90
C ILE A 212 6.59 10.62 9.06
N GLN A 213 6.31 11.10 10.27
CA GLN A 213 6.38 12.53 10.58
C GLN A 213 7.83 13.01 10.72
N ASP A 214 8.14 14.11 10.04
CA ASP A 214 9.40 14.81 10.17
C ASP A 214 9.14 16.32 10.24
N GLY A 215 9.46 16.92 11.39
CA GLY A 215 9.19 18.35 11.62
C GLY A 215 7.70 18.73 11.55
N GLY A 216 6.80 17.81 11.93
CA GLY A 216 5.35 18.01 11.90
C GLY A 216 4.70 17.77 10.52
N VAL A 217 5.48 17.36 9.52
CA VAL A 217 5.00 17.01 8.17
C VAL A 217 5.08 15.52 7.96
N TRP A 218 4.01 14.91 7.45
CA TRP A 218 4.00 13.51 7.01
C TRP A 218 4.73 13.37 5.69
N LYS A 219 5.76 12.53 5.65
CA LYS A 219 6.62 12.28 4.50
C LYS A 219 6.59 10.81 4.11
N LEU A 220 6.68 10.50 2.84
CA LEU A 220 6.70 9.14 2.34
C LEU A 220 7.98 8.43 2.75
N ALA A 221 7.85 7.39 3.56
CA ALA A 221 8.96 6.59 4.08
C ALA A 221 8.99 5.17 3.53
N GLY A 222 7.84 4.62 3.14
CA GLY A 222 7.74 3.27 2.59
C GLY A 222 6.60 3.11 1.60
N LEU A 223 6.66 2.01 0.84
CA LEU A 223 5.62 1.56 -0.08
C LEU A 223 5.20 0.15 0.31
N ALA A 224 3.89 -0.10 0.38
CA ALA A 224 3.34 -1.42 0.67
C ALA A 224 3.87 -2.47 -0.28
N ASP A 225 4.35 -3.59 0.25
CA ASP A 225 5.03 -4.59 -0.56
C ASP A 225 4.55 -6.01 -0.23
N TRP A 226 5.09 -6.69 0.78
CA TRP A 226 4.80 -8.09 1.03
C TRP A 226 4.58 -8.42 2.51
N LYS A 227 3.99 -9.60 2.74
CA LYS A 227 3.57 -10.11 4.04
C LYS A 227 4.41 -11.32 4.42
N HIS A 228 4.88 -11.37 5.64
CA HIS A 228 5.65 -12.50 6.14
C HIS A 228 4.75 -13.71 6.44
N TRP A 229 5.27 -14.89 6.19
CA TRP A 229 4.63 -16.14 6.54
C TRP A 229 5.67 -17.22 6.87
N SER A 230 5.29 -18.18 7.70
CA SER A 230 6.09 -19.36 8.01
C SER A 230 5.27 -20.63 7.90
N GLY A 231 5.88 -21.71 7.43
CA GLY A 231 5.24 -23.00 7.23
C GLY A 231 4.51 -23.14 5.90
N ASP A 232 3.43 -23.89 5.88
CA ASP A 232 2.71 -24.24 4.66
C ASP A 232 1.96 -23.03 4.07
N LEU A 233 2.30 -22.65 2.84
CA LEU A 233 1.66 -21.55 2.09
C LEU A 233 0.17 -21.79 1.82
N ALA A 234 -0.29 -23.06 1.76
CA ALA A 234 -1.72 -23.35 1.63
C ALA A 234 -2.55 -22.92 2.86
N LYS A 235 -1.88 -22.61 3.97
CA LYS A 235 -2.49 -22.08 5.20
C LYS A 235 -2.31 -20.57 5.36
N PHE A 236 -1.72 -19.92 4.37
CA PHE A 236 -1.50 -18.48 4.41
C PHE A 236 -2.80 -17.71 4.62
N ARG A 237 -2.80 -16.83 5.61
CA ARG A 237 -3.92 -15.95 5.95
C ARG A 237 -3.39 -14.53 6.10
N PRO A 238 -3.54 -13.70 5.08
CA PRO A 238 -3.04 -12.32 5.13
C PRO A 238 -3.83 -11.48 6.14
N GLY A 239 -3.13 -10.61 6.88
CA GLY A 239 -3.76 -9.62 7.75
C GLY A 239 -4.23 -10.18 9.11
N ILE A 240 -3.71 -11.29 9.59
CA ILE A 240 -3.99 -11.76 10.96
C ILE A 240 -3.10 -11.04 11.99
N CYS A 241 -3.60 -10.91 13.22
CA CYS A 241 -2.80 -10.38 14.34
C CYS A 241 -1.49 -11.14 14.50
N GLY A 242 -0.42 -10.42 14.78
CA GLY A 242 0.94 -10.95 14.94
C GLY A 242 1.70 -11.17 13.65
N GLN A 243 1.12 -10.86 12.49
CA GLN A 243 1.81 -10.97 11.21
C GLN A 243 2.72 -9.76 10.97
N ASP A 244 3.89 -10.01 10.41
CA ASP A 244 4.85 -8.98 10.00
C ASP A 244 4.67 -8.63 8.51
N PHE A 245 4.94 -7.37 8.17
CA PHE A 245 4.81 -6.79 6.84
C PHE A 245 6.07 -6.03 6.49
N SER A 246 6.51 -6.10 5.23
CA SER A 246 7.62 -5.31 4.71
C SER A 246 7.13 -4.31 3.67
N ASN A 247 7.75 -3.14 3.71
CA ASN A 247 7.52 -2.03 2.78
C ASN A 247 8.84 -1.65 2.13
N SER A 248 8.85 -1.35 0.84
CA SER A 248 10.02 -0.82 0.15
C SER A 248 10.44 0.51 0.77
N ARG A 249 11.66 0.60 1.30
CA ARG A 249 12.19 1.72 2.11
C ARG A 249 12.61 2.89 1.23
N ILE A 250 11.90 4.00 1.30
CA ILE A 250 12.14 5.18 0.45
C ILE A 250 13.52 5.80 0.69
N SER A 251 14.00 5.87 1.92
CA SER A 251 15.33 6.45 2.21
C SER A 251 16.48 5.66 1.57
N TYR A 252 16.29 4.37 1.33
CA TYR A 252 17.23 3.52 0.59
C TYR A 252 17.26 3.86 -0.91
N TYR A 253 16.08 4.10 -1.49
CA TYR A 253 15.94 4.39 -2.93
C TYR A 253 16.03 5.87 -3.28
N ALA A 254 16.15 6.78 -2.31
CA ALA A 254 16.04 8.23 -2.53
C ALA A 254 17.04 8.77 -3.56
N ALA A 255 18.28 8.29 -3.56
CA ALA A 255 19.30 8.71 -4.52
C ALA A 255 18.95 8.32 -5.97
N TRP A 256 18.45 7.10 -6.17
CA TRP A 256 17.98 6.65 -7.49
C TRP A 256 16.74 7.43 -7.95
N ILE A 257 15.80 7.69 -7.04
CA ILE A 257 14.62 8.50 -7.35
C ILE A 257 15.04 9.89 -7.84
N ASP A 258 15.98 10.54 -7.13
CA ASP A 258 16.48 11.86 -7.49
C ASP A 258 17.18 11.88 -8.86
N GLN A 259 18.02 10.88 -9.16
CA GLN A 259 18.67 10.73 -10.46
C GLN A 259 17.66 10.62 -11.61
N VAL A 260 16.66 9.73 -11.45
CA VAL A 260 15.64 9.56 -12.48
C VAL A 260 14.82 10.83 -12.71
N ILE A 261 14.43 11.54 -11.64
CA ILE A 261 13.68 12.80 -11.73
C ILE A 261 14.51 13.89 -12.37
N ALA A 262 15.81 13.94 -12.09
CA ALA A 262 16.73 14.90 -12.71
C ALA A 262 17.02 14.61 -14.20
N GLY A 263 16.64 13.42 -14.70
CA GLY A 263 16.88 12.99 -16.09
C GLY A 263 18.28 12.43 -16.32
N GLU A 264 18.94 11.94 -15.27
CA GLU A 264 20.29 11.33 -15.28
C GLU A 264 20.24 9.80 -15.47
#